data_a8d41156f5a6f8d7972be8b5804748b4
#
_entry.id   a8d41156f5a6f8d7972be8b5804748b4
#
_cell.length_a   1.000
_cell.length_b   1.000
_cell.length_c   1.000
_cell.angle_alpha   90.00
_cell.angle_beta   90.00
_cell.angle_gamma   90.00
#
_symmetry.space_group_name_H-M   'P 1'
#
loop_
_entity.id
_entity.type
_entity.pdbx_description
1 polymer ?
#
loop_
_entity_poly.entity_id
_entity_poly.type
_entity_poly.pdbx_seq_one_letter_code
_entity_poly.pdbx_strand_id
1 'polypeptide(L)'
;SSASRVFILRNVMGFEVRIEFSIEEMTVLQKFRNRIEREVNFMWYGTSAKFNKLRGILYSSMEVITKISTLGWQKIGFFAFGNGIILNGEWHPVNEEGIVRLGSPLGSFYLPAFSKMNEDNSEKFLFEQKFIHLPESKVRFFQFATQMRLVYGDNAIIGICFIVVCLFRDIII
;
A
#
# COMPACT_ATOMS: atom_id res chain seq x y z
N SER A 1 -1.34 15.29 -4.92
CA SER A 1 -1.29 13.90 -5.40
C SER A 1 -2.36 13.71 -6.46
N SER A 2 -2.00 13.22 -7.64
CA SER A 2 -2.97 12.89 -8.68
C SER A 2 -3.76 11.66 -8.22
N ALA A 3 -5.08 11.75 -8.19
CA ALA A 3 -5.93 10.59 -7.90
C ALA A 3 -5.79 9.57 -9.05
N SER A 4 -5.59 8.31 -8.70
CA SER A 4 -5.59 7.18 -9.62
C SER A 4 -6.67 6.17 -9.24
N ARG A 5 -6.93 5.22 -10.12
CA ARG A 5 -7.94 4.18 -9.91
C ARG A 5 -7.36 2.83 -10.25
N VAL A 6 -7.49 1.89 -9.34
CA VAL A 6 -7.05 0.51 -9.53
C VAL A 6 -8.25 -0.34 -9.93
N PHE A 7 -8.10 -1.12 -10.98
CA PHE A 7 -9.09 -2.08 -11.46
C PHE A 7 -8.50 -3.47 -11.58
N ILE A 8 -9.33 -4.46 -11.36
CA ILE A 8 -9.04 -5.84 -11.68
C ILE A 8 -9.76 -6.16 -12.99
N LEU A 9 -8.98 -6.39 -14.03
CA LEU A 9 -9.48 -6.79 -15.34
C LEU A 9 -9.44 -8.31 -15.46
N ARG A 10 -10.56 -8.91 -15.85
CA ARG A 10 -10.65 -10.35 -16.09
C ARG A 10 -11.16 -10.61 -17.52
N ASN A 11 -10.44 -11.45 -18.25
CA ASN A 11 -10.90 -11.88 -19.58
C ASN A 11 -11.83 -13.10 -19.47
N VAL A 12 -12.42 -13.49 -20.61
CA VAL A 12 -13.35 -14.63 -20.72
C VAL A 12 -12.70 -15.98 -20.35
N MET A 13 -11.38 -16.08 -20.40
CA MET A 13 -10.62 -17.28 -20.04
C MET A 13 -10.24 -17.31 -18.56
N GLY A 14 -10.65 -16.30 -17.77
CA GLY A 14 -10.34 -16.20 -16.35
C GLY A 14 -9.00 -15.58 -16.02
N PHE A 15 -8.21 -15.17 -17.04
CA PHE A 15 -6.95 -14.45 -16.77
C PHE A 15 -7.25 -13.08 -16.17
N GLU A 16 -6.59 -12.79 -15.06
CA GLU A 16 -6.84 -11.62 -14.22
C GLU A 16 -5.58 -10.76 -14.13
N VAL A 17 -5.76 -9.46 -14.33
CA VAL A 17 -4.68 -8.45 -14.25
C VAL A 17 -5.15 -7.28 -13.42
N ARG A 18 -4.26 -6.77 -12.58
CA ARG A 18 -4.45 -5.54 -11.81
C ARG A 18 -3.76 -4.39 -12.51
N ILE A 19 -4.50 -3.32 -12.76
CA ILE A 19 -3.97 -2.16 -13.47
C ILE A 19 -4.42 -0.86 -12.82
N GLU A 20 -3.49 0.09 -12.71
CA GLU A 20 -3.76 1.44 -12.23
C GLU A 20 -3.96 2.37 -13.41
N PHE A 21 -5.09 3.08 -13.43
CA PHE A 21 -5.42 4.11 -14.41
C PHE A 21 -5.36 5.49 -13.78
N SER A 22 -4.84 6.44 -14.53
CA SER A 22 -5.02 7.86 -14.24
C SER A 22 -6.47 8.28 -14.54
N ILE A 23 -6.89 9.43 -13.99
CA ILE A 23 -8.21 9.99 -14.30
C ILE A 23 -8.38 10.22 -15.80
N GLU A 24 -7.33 10.69 -16.48
CA GLU A 24 -7.35 10.99 -17.89
C GLU A 24 -7.56 9.72 -18.76
N GLU A 25 -6.87 8.62 -18.44
CA GLU A 25 -7.04 7.33 -19.10
C GLU A 25 -8.45 6.77 -18.93
N MET A 26 -9.09 7.06 -17.81
CA MET A 26 -10.48 6.66 -17.55
C MET A 26 -11.53 7.62 -18.12
N THR A 27 -11.15 8.79 -18.64
CA THR A 27 -12.10 9.73 -19.26
C THR A 27 -12.10 9.68 -20.78
N VAL A 28 -10.98 9.31 -21.40
CA VAL A 28 -10.79 9.27 -22.85
C VAL A 28 -10.73 7.83 -23.33
N LEU A 29 -11.73 7.36 -24.08
CA LEU A 29 -11.81 5.97 -24.56
C LEU A 29 -10.54 5.51 -25.30
N GLN A 30 -9.93 6.36 -26.11
CA GLN A 30 -8.71 5.98 -26.84
C GLN A 30 -7.53 5.76 -25.89
N LYS A 31 -7.38 6.59 -24.85
CA LYS A 31 -6.32 6.40 -23.85
C LYS A 31 -6.55 5.11 -23.04
N PHE A 32 -7.80 4.83 -22.67
CA PHE A 32 -8.17 3.58 -22.02
C PHE A 32 -7.81 2.36 -22.88
N ARG A 33 -8.20 2.37 -24.19
CA ARG A 33 -7.84 1.30 -25.12
C ARG A 33 -6.33 1.09 -25.20
N ASN A 34 -5.59 2.15 -25.47
CA ASN A 34 -4.13 2.09 -25.60
C ASN A 34 -3.49 1.51 -24.34
N ARG A 35 -4.02 1.85 -23.16
CA ARG A 35 -3.50 1.36 -21.88
C ARG A 35 -3.69 -0.14 -21.72
N ILE A 36 -4.92 -0.65 -21.93
CA ILE A 36 -5.21 -2.08 -21.77
C ILE A 36 -4.57 -2.95 -22.85
N GLU A 37 -4.44 -2.45 -24.08
CA GLU A 37 -3.78 -3.19 -25.15
C GLU A 37 -2.27 -3.28 -24.92
N ARG A 38 -1.63 -2.17 -24.55
CA ARG A 38 -0.18 -2.11 -24.40
C ARG A 38 0.34 -2.89 -23.20
N GLU A 39 -0.33 -2.79 -22.06
CA GLU A 39 0.23 -3.30 -20.79
C GLU A 39 -0.31 -4.66 -20.38
N VAL A 40 -1.55 -4.96 -20.76
CA VAL A 40 -2.18 -6.20 -20.30
C VAL A 40 -2.70 -7.06 -21.44
N ASN A 41 -2.46 -6.66 -22.68
CA ASN A 41 -2.86 -7.39 -23.89
C ASN A 41 -4.37 -7.70 -23.93
N PHE A 42 -5.20 -6.78 -23.43
CA PHE A 42 -6.66 -6.86 -23.46
C PHE A 42 -7.19 -5.92 -24.53
N MET A 43 -8.27 -6.33 -25.23
CA MET A 43 -8.92 -5.51 -26.24
C MET A 43 -10.30 -5.06 -25.78
N TRP A 44 -10.60 -3.77 -26.02
CA TRP A 44 -11.92 -3.21 -25.78
C TRP A 44 -12.69 -3.05 -27.09
N TYR A 45 -13.72 -3.87 -27.29
CA TYR A 45 -14.58 -3.84 -28.48
C TYR A 45 -15.81 -2.93 -28.35
N GLY A 46 -15.98 -2.28 -27.18
CA GLY A 46 -17.13 -1.44 -26.91
C GLY A 46 -17.08 -0.07 -27.59
N THR A 47 -18.25 0.50 -27.84
CA THR A 47 -18.42 1.89 -28.29
C THR A 47 -18.20 2.88 -27.15
N SER A 48 -18.07 4.19 -27.46
CA SER A 48 -18.01 5.26 -26.46
C SER A 48 -19.22 5.28 -25.52
N ALA A 49 -20.41 4.96 -26.04
CA ALA A 49 -21.62 4.86 -25.20
C ALA A 49 -21.52 3.73 -24.17
N LYS A 50 -21.02 2.55 -24.57
CA LYS A 50 -20.78 1.42 -23.67
C LYS A 50 -19.69 1.75 -22.65
N PHE A 51 -18.64 2.44 -23.06
CA PHE A 51 -17.58 2.89 -22.16
C PHE A 51 -18.09 3.88 -21.10
N ASN A 52 -18.89 4.86 -21.49
CA ASN A 52 -19.52 5.81 -20.56
C ASN A 52 -20.46 5.12 -19.56
N LYS A 53 -21.24 4.14 -20.03
CA LYS A 53 -22.10 3.34 -19.14
C LYS A 53 -21.27 2.54 -18.13
N LEU A 54 -20.18 1.88 -18.58
CA LEU A 54 -19.25 1.16 -17.72
C LEU A 54 -18.66 2.10 -16.65
N ARG A 55 -18.20 3.29 -17.04
CA ARG A 55 -17.69 4.30 -16.11
C ARG A 55 -18.71 4.69 -15.04
N GLY A 56 -19.96 4.92 -15.44
CA GLY A 56 -21.05 5.22 -14.51
C GLY A 56 -21.22 4.14 -13.46
N ILE A 57 -21.22 2.87 -13.86
CA ILE A 57 -21.32 1.73 -12.94
C ILE A 57 -20.11 1.67 -12.01
N LEU A 58 -18.90 1.75 -12.56
CA LEU A 58 -17.67 1.68 -11.78
C LEU A 58 -17.59 2.81 -10.75
N TYR A 59 -17.90 4.04 -11.15
CA TYR A 59 -17.82 5.20 -10.27
C TYR A 59 -18.85 5.20 -9.12
N SER A 60 -19.98 4.52 -9.31
CA SER A 60 -20.98 4.36 -8.24
C SER A 60 -20.58 3.32 -7.19
N SER A 61 -19.65 2.44 -7.49
CA SER A 61 -19.21 1.34 -6.61
C SER A 61 -17.77 1.49 -6.09
N MET A 62 -17.10 2.60 -6.40
CA MET A 62 -15.72 2.83 -5.96
C MET A 62 -15.60 3.09 -4.47
N GLU A 63 -14.66 2.42 -3.84
CA GLU A 63 -14.16 2.73 -2.51
C GLU A 63 -13.04 3.79 -2.61
N VAL A 64 -13.12 4.82 -1.76
CA VAL A 64 -12.04 5.81 -1.64
C VAL A 64 -10.98 5.27 -0.69
N ILE A 65 -9.74 5.16 -1.17
CA ILE A 65 -8.63 4.59 -0.41
C ILE A 65 -7.49 5.60 -0.37
N THR A 66 -6.96 5.85 0.82
CA THR A 66 -5.84 6.75 1.03
C THR A 66 -4.51 6.01 0.89
N LYS A 67 -3.67 6.40 -0.07
CA LYS A 67 -2.34 5.82 -0.23
C LYS A 67 -1.41 6.33 0.86
N ILE A 68 -0.75 5.42 1.56
CA ILE A 68 0.35 5.71 2.46
C ILE A 68 1.64 5.80 1.64
N SER A 69 2.24 6.98 1.62
CA SER A 69 3.47 7.26 0.87
C SER A 69 4.74 7.08 1.70
N THR A 70 4.62 7.14 3.02
CA THR A 70 5.74 7.03 3.95
C THR A 70 5.34 6.10 5.09
N LEU A 71 6.16 5.09 5.37
CA LEU A 71 5.94 4.18 6.49
C LEU A 71 6.32 4.87 7.82
N GLY A 72 5.85 4.28 8.93
CA GLY A 72 6.05 4.81 10.26
C GLY A 72 4.78 5.43 10.84
N TRP A 73 4.95 6.34 11.79
CA TRP A 73 3.83 7.01 12.45
C TRP A 73 3.07 7.92 11.49
N GLN A 74 1.76 7.79 11.48
CA GLN A 74 0.87 8.62 10.67
C GLN A 74 0.16 9.64 11.56
N LYS A 75 0.03 10.89 11.10
CA LYS A 75 -0.67 11.97 11.82
C LYS A 75 -2.12 11.65 12.21
N ILE A 76 -2.70 10.66 11.54
CA ILE A 76 -4.06 10.16 11.80
C ILE A 76 -4.11 9.30 13.08
N GLY A 77 -2.97 8.89 13.64
CA GLY A 77 -2.90 8.19 14.93
C GLY A 77 -2.65 6.69 14.84
N PHE A 78 -2.01 6.20 13.79
CA PHE A 78 -1.57 4.80 13.66
C PHE A 78 -0.13 4.67 13.15
N PHE A 79 0.46 3.50 13.30
CA PHE A 79 1.79 3.19 12.80
C PHE A 79 1.69 2.26 11.57
N ALA A 80 2.27 2.69 10.43
CA ALA A 80 2.25 1.94 9.18
C ALA A 80 3.56 1.17 8.95
N PHE A 81 3.44 -0.13 8.70
CA PHE A 81 4.48 -1.01 8.18
C PHE A 81 4.21 -1.35 6.72
N GLY A 82 5.18 -1.94 6.01
CA GLY A 82 4.96 -2.39 4.63
C GLY A 82 3.86 -3.43 4.50
N ASN A 83 3.70 -4.29 5.51
CA ASN A 83 2.74 -5.40 5.53
C ASN A 83 1.46 -5.14 6.34
N GLY A 84 1.24 -3.93 6.87
CA GLY A 84 0.04 -3.61 7.63
C GLY A 84 0.15 -2.39 8.52
N ILE A 85 -0.82 -2.24 9.40
CA ILE A 85 -0.99 -1.08 10.29
C ILE A 85 -1.18 -1.55 11.73
N ILE A 86 -0.54 -0.86 12.70
CA ILE A 86 -0.88 -0.97 14.12
C ILE A 86 -1.73 0.25 14.50
N LEU A 87 -2.95 0.00 14.95
CA LEU A 87 -3.89 1.00 15.47
C LEU A 87 -4.30 0.60 16.89
N ASN A 88 -4.10 1.49 17.87
CA ASN A 88 -4.45 1.26 19.29
C ASN A 88 -3.86 -0.04 19.87
N GLY A 89 -2.69 -0.47 19.39
CA GLY A 89 -2.03 -1.71 19.77
C GLY A 89 -2.52 -2.97 19.04
N GLU A 90 -3.53 -2.86 18.18
CA GLU A 90 -4.04 -3.97 17.36
C GLU A 90 -3.38 -4.00 15.98
N TRP A 91 -3.07 -5.20 15.50
CA TRP A 91 -2.47 -5.43 14.18
C TRP A 91 -3.53 -5.63 13.11
N HIS A 92 -3.45 -4.86 12.04
CA HIS A 92 -4.29 -4.97 10.85
C HIS A 92 -3.42 -5.25 9.63
N PRO A 93 -3.36 -6.51 9.14
CA PRO A 93 -2.56 -6.86 7.97
C PRO A 93 -3.16 -6.29 6.68
N VAL A 94 -2.32 -6.13 5.67
CA VAL A 94 -2.78 -5.87 4.30
C VAL A 94 -3.44 -7.10 3.71
N ASN A 95 -4.42 -6.88 2.83
CA ASN A 95 -4.95 -7.93 1.97
C ASN A 95 -4.07 -8.11 0.70
N GLU A 96 -4.47 -8.98 -0.22
CA GLU A 96 -3.75 -9.25 -1.48
C GLU A 96 -3.58 -8.01 -2.37
N GLU A 97 -4.47 -7.06 -2.26
CA GLU A 97 -4.40 -5.78 -2.98
C GLU A 97 -3.53 -4.73 -2.27
N GLY A 98 -2.97 -5.05 -1.09
CA GLY A 98 -2.20 -4.12 -0.27
C GLY A 98 -3.08 -3.12 0.50
N ILE A 99 -4.35 -3.46 0.75
CA ILE A 99 -5.32 -2.58 1.40
C ILE A 99 -5.57 -3.03 2.84
N VAL A 100 -5.58 -2.07 3.76
CA VAL A 100 -6.06 -2.23 5.13
C VAL A 100 -7.35 -1.44 5.30
N ARG A 101 -8.40 -2.08 5.83
CA ARG A 101 -9.67 -1.44 6.13
C ARG A 101 -9.83 -1.29 7.64
N LEU A 102 -9.79 -0.04 8.11
CA LEU A 102 -9.92 0.29 9.54
C LEU A 102 -11.36 0.66 9.95
N GLY A 103 -12.27 0.73 8.98
CA GLY A 103 -13.65 1.13 9.23
C GLY A 103 -13.83 2.63 9.48
N SER A 104 -15.06 3.03 9.82
CA SER A 104 -15.39 4.42 10.15
C SER A 104 -14.83 4.79 11.55
N PRO A 105 -14.28 6.00 11.73
CA PRO A 105 -14.17 7.10 10.76
C PRO A 105 -12.88 7.10 9.92
N LEU A 106 -11.96 6.15 10.13
CA LEU A 106 -10.62 6.18 9.54
C LEU A 106 -10.59 5.80 8.05
N GLY A 107 -11.48 4.89 7.60
CA GLY A 107 -11.57 4.45 6.22
C GLY A 107 -10.54 3.38 5.84
N SER A 108 -10.12 3.39 4.59
CA SER A 108 -9.23 2.37 3.99
C SER A 108 -7.92 2.99 3.54
N PHE A 109 -6.82 2.24 3.71
CA PHE A 109 -5.47 2.66 3.40
C PHE A 109 -4.78 1.67 2.45
N TYR A 110 -4.02 2.19 1.50
CA TYR A 110 -3.25 1.42 0.55
C TYR A 110 -1.76 1.47 0.85
N LEU A 111 -1.18 0.31 1.08
CA LEU A 111 0.24 0.06 1.32
C LEU A 111 0.79 -0.74 0.13
N PRO A 112 1.46 -0.11 -0.85
CA PRO A 112 1.77 -0.73 -2.13
C PRO A 112 2.81 -1.84 -2.08
N ALA A 113 3.65 -1.89 -1.06
CA ALA A 113 4.82 -2.76 -0.99
C ALA A 113 4.51 -4.27 -1.06
N PHE A 114 3.34 -4.70 -0.55
CA PHE A 114 2.87 -6.09 -0.54
C PHE A 114 1.62 -6.30 -1.39
N SER A 115 1.27 -5.35 -2.24
CA SER A 115 0.19 -5.52 -3.20
C SER A 115 0.61 -6.43 -4.34
N LYS A 116 -0.23 -7.39 -4.72
CA LYS A 116 -0.04 -8.24 -5.92
C LYS A 116 0.19 -7.44 -7.20
N MET A 117 -0.28 -6.21 -7.27
CA MET A 117 -0.04 -5.30 -8.40
C MET A 117 1.44 -4.93 -8.57
N ASN A 118 2.24 -5.04 -7.49
CA ASN A 118 3.64 -4.63 -7.46
C ASN A 118 4.60 -5.83 -7.29
N GLU A 119 4.14 -7.06 -7.41
CA GLU A 119 5.00 -8.26 -7.29
C GLU A 119 6.17 -8.22 -8.28
N ASP A 120 5.92 -7.82 -9.52
CA ASP A 120 6.95 -7.74 -10.57
C ASP A 120 7.87 -6.51 -10.41
N ASN A 121 7.54 -5.56 -9.54
CA ASN A 121 8.29 -4.34 -9.26
C ASN A 121 8.91 -4.33 -7.86
N SER A 122 9.42 -5.47 -7.41
CA SER A 122 9.98 -5.65 -6.07
C SER A 122 11.12 -4.66 -5.75
N GLU A 123 11.92 -4.25 -6.73
CA GLU A 123 12.99 -3.28 -6.55
C GLU A 123 12.48 -1.90 -6.11
N LYS A 124 11.29 -1.50 -6.58
CA LYS A 124 10.69 -0.19 -6.25
C LYS A 124 10.34 -0.03 -4.78
N PHE A 125 10.05 -1.15 -4.09
CA PHE A 125 9.58 -1.16 -2.69
C PHE A 125 10.52 -1.89 -1.76
N LEU A 126 11.80 -1.99 -2.10
CA LEU A 126 12.81 -2.79 -1.40
C LEU A 126 12.97 -2.39 0.09
N PHE A 127 12.81 -1.11 0.41
CA PHE A 127 12.88 -0.62 1.79
C PHE A 127 11.60 -0.91 2.56
N GLU A 128 10.45 -0.67 1.95
CA GLU A 128 9.13 -0.89 2.54
C GLU A 128 8.89 -2.38 2.81
N GLN A 129 9.36 -3.26 1.92
CA GLN A 129 9.28 -4.72 2.10
C GLN A 129 10.16 -5.24 3.23
N LYS A 130 11.21 -4.50 3.62
CA LYS A 130 12.05 -4.83 4.78
C LYS A 130 11.52 -4.25 6.08
N PHE A 131 10.69 -3.20 6.01
CA PHE A 131 10.08 -2.57 7.16
C PHE A 131 8.71 -3.21 7.47
N ILE A 132 8.76 -4.39 8.04
CA ILE A 132 7.59 -5.25 8.30
C ILE A 132 7.37 -5.49 9.80
N HIS A 133 6.12 -5.66 10.16
CA HIS A 133 5.73 -6.18 11.47
C HIS A 133 5.69 -7.70 11.44
N LEU A 134 6.31 -8.34 12.43
CA LEU A 134 6.30 -9.79 12.64
C LEU A 134 5.49 -10.09 13.91
N PRO A 135 4.19 -10.39 13.80
CA PRO A 135 3.30 -10.58 14.97
C PRO A 135 3.76 -11.72 15.88
N GLU A 136 4.42 -12.72 15.31
CA GLU A 136 4.92 -13.90 16.05
C GLU A 136 6.30 -13.68 16.69
N SER A 137 6.88 -12.49 16.55
CA SER A 137 8.17 -12.22 17.15
C SER A 137 8.10 -12.30 18.69
N LYS A 138 8.87 -13.22 19.25
CA LYS A 138 9.02 -13.40 20.71
C LYS A 138 10.05 -12.45 21.31
N VAL A 139 10.78 -11.71 20.47
CA VAL A 139 11.83 -10.78 20.92
C VAL A 139 11.19 -9.47 21.35
N ARG A 140 11.29 -9.15 22.62
CA ARG A 140 10.85 -7.86 23.18
C ARG A 140 11.94 -6.81 23.02
N PHE A 141 11.54 -5.55 22.93
CA PHE A 141 12.47 -4.41 22.82
C PHE A 141 13.56 -4.43 23.91
N PHE A 142 13.19 -4.78 25.14
CA PHE A 142 14.16 -4.90 26.25
C PHE A 142 15.25 -5.95 25.94
N GLN A 143 14.90 -7.10 25.39
CA GLN A 143 15.85 -8.15 25.05
C GLN A 143 16.79 -7.67 23.92
N PHE A 144 16.24 -7.00 22.90
CA PHE A 144 17.03 -6.37 21.85
C PHE A 144 18.00 -5.33 22.43
N ALA A 145 17.52 -4.40 23.25
CA ALA A 145 18.33 -3.35 23.86
C ALA A 145 19.46 -3.93 24.75
N THR A 146 19.16 -4.99 25.50
CA THR A 146 20.15 -5.69 26.33
C THR A 146 21.25 -6.33 25.47
N GLN A 147 20.87 -7.01 24.39
CA GLN A 147 21.85 -7.60 23.46
C GLN A 147 22.73 -6.54 22.77
N MET A 148 22.11 -5.46 22.33
CA MET A 148 22.86 -4.32 21.76
C MET A 148 23.90 -3.78 22.74
N ARG A 149 23.52 -3.63 24.02
CA ARG A 149 24.43 -3.13 25.06
C ARG A 149 25.58 -4.12 25.36
N LEU A 150 25.30 -5.42 25.37
CA LEU A 150 26.32 -6.45 25.54
C LEU A 150 27.38 -6.43 24.42
N VAL A 151 26.97 -6.16 23.18
CA VAL A 151 27.87 -6.14 22.02
C VAL A 151 28.62 -4.84 21.86
N TYR A 152 27.93 -3.68 22.05
CA TYR A 152 28.46 -2.34 21.72
C TYR A 152 28.73 -1.46 22.95
N GLY A 153 28.50 -1.98 24.16
CA GLY A 153 28.66 -1.22 25.40
C GLY A 153 27.75 0.00 25.44
N ASP A 154 28.22 1.11 26.00
CA ASP A 154 27.44 2.34 26.15
C ASP A 154 27.12 3.02 24.81
N ASN A 155 27.87 2.74 23.74
CA ASN A 155 27.56 3.23 22.38
C ASN A 155 26.23 2.70 21.87
N ALA A 156 25.77 1.55 22.37
CA ALA A 156 24.45 1.00 22.04
C ALA A 156 23.30 1.95 22.39
N ILE A 157 23.44 2.74 23.45
CA ILE A 157 22.42 3.69 23.91
C ILE A 157 22.15 4.73 22.80
N ILE A 158 23.21 5.28 22.22
CA ILE A 158 23.10 6.25 21.10
C ILE A 158 22.39 5.60 19.92
N GLY A 159 22.80 4.40 19.53
CA GLY A 159 22.16 3.65 18.44
C GLY A 159 20.69 3.34 18.69
N ILE A 160 20.32 2.93 19.91
CA ILE A 160 18.93 2.65 20.28
C ILE A 160 18.10 3.95 20.26
N CYS A 161 18.61 5.04 20.82
CA CYS A 161 17.94 6.35 20.77
C CYS A 161 17.73 6.81 19.33
N PHE A 162 18.73 6.64 18.47
CA PHE A 162 18.61 6.99 17.05
C PHE A 162 17.51 6.18 16.35
N ILE A 163 17.43 4.86 16.58
CA ILE A 163 16.37 4.01 16.06
C ILE A 163 15.00 4.51 16.51
N VAL A 164 14.82 4.80 17.81
CA VAL A 164 13.57 5.31 18.37
C VAL A 164 13.18 6.65 17.72
N VAL A 165 14.13 7.58 17.59
CA VAL A 165 13.87 8.87 16.92
C VAL A 165 13.47 8.67 15.46
N CYS A 166 14.12 7.77 14.72
CA CYS A 166 13.75 7.49 13.33
C CYS A 166 12.33 6.91 13.20
N LEU A 167 11.93 6.01 14.12
CA LEU A 167 10.60 5.41 14.11
C LEU A 167 9.48 6.41 14.45
N PHE A 168 9.76 7.37 15.31
CA PHE A 168 8.79 8.34 15.81
C PHE A 168 9.08 9.77 15.36
N ARG A 169 9.81 9.93 14.26
CA ARG A 169 10.26 11.23 13.75
C ARG A 169 9.14 12.26 13.69
N ASP A 170 7.98 11.90 13.17
CA ASP A 170 6.86 12.83 12.95
C ASP A 170 6.12 13.21 14.26
N ILE A 171 6.49 12.60 15.39
CA ILE A 171 5.99 12.98 16.73
C ILE A 171 6.99 13.87 17.45
N ILE A 172 8.29 13.64 17.22
CA ILE A 172 9.38 14.26 17.99
C ILE A 172 9.83 15.58 17.36
N ILE A 173 9.65 15.74 16.04
CA ILE A 173 10.01 16.95 15.26
C ILE A 173 8.73 17.65 14.81
#